data_cb0e51fa56b85a4570c3f6351ad2f126
#
_entry.id   cb0e51fa56b85a4570c3f6351ad2f126
#
_cell.length_a   1.000
_cell.length_b   1.000
_cell.length_c   1.000
_cell.angle_alpha   90.00
_cell.angle_beta   90.00
_cell.angle_gamma   90.00
#
_symmetry.space_group_name_H-M   'P 1'
#
loop_
_entity.id
_entity.type
_entity.pdbx_description
1 polymer ?
#
loop_
_entity_poly.entity_id
_entity_poly.type
_entity_poly.pdbx_seq_one_letter_code
_entity_poly.pdbx_strand_id
1 'polypeptide(L)'
;MSKPKLGIFSLTGCAGDQLQILNMEDDLLELLSNFVIVDFQEGSSYKELGPVDIALVEGSVSTEHDKQKLMEIRERSKVIIAFGNCAIEGCIQAMRNKDSTLAEKLKDVYGVELDYFDAVTAKPIKEYVKVDLEIPGCPVEKTETLKAITSLLLGDLPNRYTYPVCVECKINEYPCVITEAGKPCLGPIIKAGCNARCPGLGLDCIGCRGPVEGVGNFAAEYKMLLDSGYSKEDIINRLKLFSGEISSDFLGGKSNE
;
A
#
# COMPACT_ATOMS: atom_id res chain seq x y z
N MET A 1 -25.05 23.06 2.22
CA MET A 1 -24.91 21.62 1.88
C MET A 1 -24.48 20.88 3.13
N SER A 2 -24.95 19.67 3.36
CA SER A 2 -24.45 18.84 4.47
C SER A 2 -23.02 18.45 4.21
N LYS A 3 -22.18 18.40 5.25
CA LYS A 3 -20.81 17.91 5.12
C LYS A 3 -20.82 16.44 4.65
N PRO A 4 -19.88 16.02 3.76
CA PRO A 4 -19.78 14.64 3.35
C PRO A 4 -19.35 13.73 4.51
N LYS A 5 -19.78 12.47 4.47
CA LYS A 5 -19.48 11.47 5.47
C LYS A 5 -18.19 10.72 5.09
N LEU A 6 -17.22 10.73 6.00
CA LEU A 6 -15.94 10.04 5.87
C LEU A 6 -15.88 8.87 6.84
N GLY A 7 -15.60 7.68 6.33
CA GLY A 7 -15.27 6.49 7.11
C GLY A 7 -13.80 6.10 6.89
N ILE A 8 -13.08 5.77 7.96
CA ILE A 8 -11.70 5.30 7.93
C ILE A 8 -11.69 3.91 8.57
N PHE A 9 -11.56 2.91 7.73
CA PHE A 9 -11.76 1.50 8.08
C PHE A 9 -10.45 0.74 8.06
N SER A 10 -10.30 -0.19 9.00
CA SER A 10 -9.16 -1.10 9.11
C SER A 10 -9.58 -2.53 8.77
N LEU A 11 -8.79 -3.21 7.94
CA LEU A 11 -8.75 -4.65 7.78
C LEU A 11 -7.47 -5.18 8.43
N THR A 12 -6.93 -6.32 7.98
CA THR A 12 -5.66 -6.81 8.51
C THR A 12 -4.50 -5.92 8.10
N GLY A 13 -3.92 -5.21 9.05
CA GLY A 13 -2.83 -4.26 8.88
C GLY A 13 -2.21 -3.84 10.20
N CYS A 14 -1.30 -2.87 10.16
CA CYS A 14 -0.62 -2.33 11.34
C CYS A 14 -1.22 -1.00 11.84
N ALA A 15 -2.29 -0.51 11.21
CA ALA A 15 -2.90 0.81 11.42
C ALA A 15 -1.95 2.01 11.15
N GLY A 16 -0.79 1.76 10.55
CA GLY A 16 0.21 2.80 10.29
C GLY A 16 -0.28 3.91 9.37
N ASP A 17 -1.14 3.58 8.42
CA ASP A 17 -1.71 4.56 7.49
C ASP A 17 -2.75 5.45 8.19
N GLN A 18 -3.57 4.90 9.10
CA GLN A 18 -4.46 5.69 9.96
C GLN A 18 -3.69 6.60 10.90
N LEU A 19 -2.58 6.12 11.46
CA LEU A 19 -1.71 6.94 12.32
C LEU A 19 -1.09 8.12 11.55
N GLN A 20 -0.86 8.00 10.24
CA GLN A 20 -0.42 9.14 9.42
C GLN A 20 -1.47 10.25 9.36
N ILE A 21 -2.76 9.91 9.35
CA ILE A 21 -3.85 10.90 9.43
C ILE A 21 -3.82 11.57 10.81
N LEU A 22 -3.74 10.81 11.90
CA LEU A 22 -3.67 11.36 13.26
C LEU A 22 -2.44 12.25 13.47
N ASN A 23 -1.33 11.95 12.80
CA ASN A 23 -0.10 12.71 12.87
C ASN A 23 -0.06 13.93 11.93
N MET A 24 -1.18 14.32 11.29
CA MET A 24 -1.24 15.54 10.44
C MET A 24 -1.25 16.83 11.25
N GLU A 25 -1.33 16.74 12.58
CA GLU A 25 -1.29 17.90 13.49
C GLU A 25 -2.36 18.95 13.16
N ASP A 26 -1.96 20.18 12.83
CA ASP A 26 -2.88 21.28 12.53
C ASP A 26 -3.77 20.98 11.30
N ASP A 27 -3.21 20.32 10.27
CA ASP A 27 -3.96 19.93 9.07
C ASP A 27 -5.07 18.91 9.38
N LEU A 28 -4.93 18.12 10.44
CA LEU A 28 -5.96 17.16 10.87
C LEU A 28 -7.25 17.87 11.25
N LEU A 29 -7.17 18.94 12.03
CA LEU A 29 -8.36 19.68 12.49
C LEU A 29 -9.10 20.32 11.31
N GLU A 30 -8.36 20.87 10.35
CA GLU A 30 -8.94 21.43 9.13
C GLU A 30 -9.61 20.31 8.29
N LEU A 31 -8.94 19.18 8.10
CA LEU A 31 -9.48 18.03 7.39
C LEU A 31 -10.78 17.55 8.03
N LEU A 32 -10.77 17.27 9.33
CA LEU A 32 -11.94 16.78 10.07
C LEU A 32 -13.08 17.80 10.10
N SER A 33 -12.77 19.10 10.08
CA SER A 33 -13.79 20.16 10.04
C SER A 33 -14.65 20.12 8.77
N ASN A 34 -14.17 19.54 7.70
CA ASN A 34 -14.85 19.45 6.40
C ASN A 34 -15.74 18.20 6.25
N PHE A 35 -15.66 17.24 7.16
CA PHE A 35 -16.39 15.98 7.12
C PHE A 35 -17.26 15.74 8.36
N VAL A 36 -18.20 14.83 8.23
CA VAL A 36 -18.79 14.07 9.34
C VAL A 36 -18.07 12.73 9.41
N ILE A 37 -17.29 12.52 10.46
CA ILE A 37 -16.59 11.24 10.65
C ILE A 37 -17.58 10.21 11.16
N VAL A 38 -17.79 9.14 10.41
CA VAL A 38 -18.75 8.06 10.73
C VAL A 38 -18.11 6.81 11.31
N ASP A 39 -16.85 6.59 11.03
CA ASP A 39 -16.00 5.55 11.62
C ASP A 39 -14.54 5.97 11.51
N PHE A 40 -13.77 5.86 12.58
CA PHE A 40 -12.32 6.06 12.59
C PHE A 40 -11.71 5.24 13.72
N GLN A 41 -11.38 3.99 13.44
CA GLN A 41 -11.06 3.01 14.47
C GLN A 41 -9.91 3.43 15.40
N GLU A 42 -8.85 4.05 14.87
CA GLU A 42 -7.70 4.52 15.68
C GLU A 42 -7.94 5.89 16.33
N GLY A 43 -8.92 6.65 15.84
CA GLY A 43 -9.15 8.03 16.29
C GLY A 43 -10.39 8.22 17.18
N SER A 44 -11.36 7.31 17.15
CA SER A 44 -12.64 7.46 17.84
C SER A 44 -13.34 6.13 18.10
N SER A 45 -14.03 6.04 19.22
CA SER A 45 -14.96 4.95 19.52
C SER A 45 -16.34 5.12 18.86
N TYR A 46 -16.62 6.29 18.27
CA TYR A 46 -17.89 6.56 17.61
C TYR A 46 -17.98 5.79 16.29
N LYS A 47 -19.13 5.13 16.07
CA LYS A 47 -19.45 4.41 14.84
C LYS A 47 -20.88 4.67 14.41
N GLU A 48 -21.07 4.98 13.13
CA GLU A 48 -22.37 5.13 12.50
C GLU A 48 -22.51 4.11 11.37
N LEU A 49 -23.60 3.34 11.38
CA LEU A 49 -23.85 2.28 10.39
C LEU A 49 -24.53 2.79 9.10
N GLY A 50 -24.66 4.07 8.93
CA GLY A 50 -25.33 4.69 7.76
C GLY A 50 -24.45 4.73 6.51
N PRO A 51 -24.95 5.40 5.44
CA PRO A 51 -24.22 5.57 4.19
C PRO A 51 -22.96 6.42 4.39
N VAL A 52 -21.93 6.12 3.61
CA VAL A 52 -20.60 6.77 3.62
C VAL A 52 -20.36 7.40 2.25
N ASP A 53 -19.91 8.65 2.21
CA ASP A 53 -19.56 9.30 0.94
C ASP A 53 -18.17 8.85 0.47
N ILE A 54 -17.18 8.86 1.40
CA ILE A 54 -15.81 8.45 1.12
C ILE A 54 -15.37 7.44 2.20
N ALA A 55 -14.91 6.27 1.78
CA ALA A 55 -14.31 5.26 2.64
C ALA A 55 -12.82 5.12 2.35
N LEU A 56 -11.97 5.43 3.33
CA LEU A 56 -10.57 5.04 3.34
C LEU A 56 -10.50 3.64 3.94
N VAL A 57 -9.96 2.67 3.19
CA VAL A 57 -9.84 1.28 3.64
C VAL A 57 -8.38 0.90 3.71
N GLU A 58 -7.84 0.73 4.92
CA GLU A 58 -6.50 0.26 5.21
C GLU A 58 -6.48 -1.24 5.45
N GLY A 59 -5.37 -1.88 5.10
CA GLY A 59 -5.15 -3.30 5.37
C GLY A 59 -5.55 -4.20 4.21
N SER A 60 -5.11 -5.46 4.27
CA SER A 60 -5.42 -6.50 3.30
C SER A 60 -6.57 -7.39 3.77
N VAL A 61 -7.23 -8.07 2.85
CA VAL A 61 -8.17 -9.14 3.19
C VAL A 61 -7.34 -10.40 3.51
N SER A 62 -7.27 -10.77 4.79
CA SER A 62 -6.49 -11.90 5.28
C SER A 62 -7.31 -12.89 6.11
N THR A 63 -8.59 -12.56 6.37
CA THR A 63 -9.56 -13.40 7.07
C THR A 63 -10.91 -13.34 6.36
N GLU A 64 -11.78 -14.32 6.60
CA GLU A 64 -13.16 -14.26 6.10
C GLU A 64 -13.93 -13.08 6.74
N HIS A 65 -13.60 -12.73 7.98
CA HIS A 65 -14.14 -11.54 8.63
C HIS A 65 -13.77 -10.25 7.89
N ASP A 66 -12.50 -10.09 7.46
CA ASP A 66 -12.08 -8.93 6.64
C ASP A 66 -12.88 -8.83 5.36
N LYS A 67 -13.09 -9.97 4.69
CA LYS A 67 -13.85 -10.04 3.45
C LYS A 67 -15.30 -9.60 3.64
N GLN A 68 -15.98 -10.11 4.68
CA GLN A 68 -17.36 -9.73 5.00
C GLN A 68 -17.42 -8.21 5.32
N LYS A 69 -16.55 -7.72 6.17
CA LYS A 69 -16.45 -6.30 6.53
C LYS A 69 -16.22 -5.42 5.30
N LEU A 70 -15.33 -5.84 4.38
CA LEU A 70 -15.07 -5.09 3.15
C LEU A 70 -16.30 -5.01 2.23
N MET A 71 -17.05 -6.11 2.10
CA MET A 71 -18.30 -6.14 1.32
C MET A 71 -19.34 -5.17 1.91
N GLU A 72 -19.54 -5.17 3.23
CA GLU A 72 -20.43 -4.23 3.93
C GLU A 72 -20.00 -2.77 3.73
N ILE A 73 -18.68 -2.49 3.80
CA ILE A 73 -18.13 -1.16 3.52
C ILE A 73 -18.46 -0.76 2.08
N ARG A 74 -18.30 -1.67 1.09
CA ARG A 74 -18.58 -1.36 -0.32
C ARG A 74 -20.06 -1.05 -0.55
N GLU A 75 -20.96 -1.80 0.03
CA GLU A 75 -22.40 -1.62 -0.15
C GLU A 75 -22.90 -0.24 0.32
N ARG A 76 -22.31 0.27 1.39
CA ARG A 76 -22.71 1.57 1.97
C ARG A 76 -21.89 2.77 1.54
N SER A 77 -20.81 2.57 0.77
CA SER A 77 -19.89 3.64 0.38
C SER A 77 -20.08 4.06 -1.07
N LYS A 78 -20.06 5.36 -1.34
CA LYS A 78 -20.07 5.89 -2.73
C LYS A 78 -18.70 5.71 -3.38
N VAL A 79 -17.62 6.10 -2.67
CA VAL A 79 -16.24 6.03 -3.11
C VAL A 79 -15.45 5.18 -2.13
N ILE A 80 -14.68 4.20 -2.63
CA ILE A 80 -13.69 3.45 -1.87
C ILE A 80 -12.28 3.83 -2.32
N ILE A 81 -11.45 4.19 -1.36
CA ILE A 81 -10.04 4.46 -1.52
C ILE A 81 -9.25 3.34 -0.85
N ALA A 82 -8.45 2.61 -1.63
CA ALA A 82 -7.44 1.71 -1.08
C ALA A 82 -6.33 2.57 -0.43
N PHE A 83 -6.21 2.48 0.88
CA PHE A 83 -5.38 3.35 1.69
C PHE A 83 -4.19 2.58 2.25
N GLY A 84 -3.00 2.89 1.73
CA GLY A 84 -1.77 2.19 2.04
C GLY A 84 -1.53 0.91 1.23
N ASN A 85 -0.28 0.47 1.23
CA ASN A 85 0.15 -0.63 0.37
C ASN A 85 -0.43 -2.00 0.76
N CYS A 86 -0.85 -2.19 2.01
CA CYS A 86 -1.56 -3.39 2.42
C CYS A 86 -2.89 -3.55 1.66
N ALA A 87 -3.64 -2.47 1.50
CA ALA A 87 -4.90 -2.46 0.76
C ALA A 87 -4.70 -2.63 -0.76
N ILE A 88 -3.57 -2.12 -1.31
CA ILE A 88 -3.31 -2.05 -2.75
C ILE A 88 -2.63 -3.30 -3.29
N GLU A 89 -1.65 -3.86 -2.55
CA GLU A 89 -0.77 -4.96 -2.99
C GLU A 89 -0.81 -6.18 -2.07
N GLY A 90 -1.53 -6.13 -0.93
CA GLY A 90 -1.51 -7.17 0.09
C GLY A 90 -0.28 -7.15 1.00
N CYS A 91 0.80 -6.50 0.60
CA CYS A 91 2.01 -6.19 1.37
C CYS A 91 2.59 -7.39 2.15
N ILE A 92 3.02 -7.19 3.39
CA ILE A 92 3.64 -8.21 4.25
C ILE A 92 2.73 -9.43 4.45
N GLN A 93 1.43 -9.22 4.58
CA GLN A 93 0.47 -10.31 4.76
C GLN A 93 0.46 -11.28 3.57
N ALA A 94 0.64 -10.78 2.34
CA ALA A 94 0.66 -11.59 1.13
C ALA A 94 1.99 -12.33 0.91
N MET A 95 3.07 -11.96 1.60
CA MET A 95 4.35 -12.69 1.51
C MET A 95 4.21 -14.18 1.87
N ARG A 96 3.26 -14.51 2.74
CA ARG A 96 3.01 -15.89 3.20
C ARG A 96 2.34 -16.80 2.16
N ASN A 97 1.75 -16.23 1.10
CA ASN A 97 0.81 -16.96 0.24
C ASN A 97 1.44 -18.12 -0.57
N LYS A 98 2.76 -18.11 -0.81
CA LYS A 98 3.41 -19.03 -1.77
C LYS A 98 4.19 -20.18 -1.16
N ASP A 99 4.61 -20.09 0.09
CA ASP A 99 5.66 -20.98 0.61
C ASP A 99 5.13 -22.20 1.38
N SER A 100 3.89 -22.16 1.87
CA SER A 100 3.21 -23.26 2.56
C SER A 100 1.74 -22.89 2.79
N THR A 101 0.92 -23.89 3.09
CA THR A 101 -0.47 -23.65 3.51
C THR A 101 -0.49 -22.90 4.85
N LEU A 102 -1.56 -22.17 5.11
CA LEU A 102 -1.74 -21.50 6.39
C LEU A 102 -1.71 -22.50 7.57
N ALA A 103 -2.32 -23.67 7.40
CA ALA A 103 -2.33 -24.71 8.41
C ALA A 103 -0.89 -25.19 8.75
N GLU A 104 -0.04 -25.39 7.75
CA GLU A 104 1.37 -25.74 7.96
C GLU A 104 2.10 -24.64 8.72
N LYS A 105 1.92 -23.36 8.34
CA LYS A 105 2.55 -22.22 9.03
C LYS A 105 2.08 -22.07 10.47
N LEU A 106 0.79 -22.25 10.73
CA LEU A 106 0.25 -22.24 12.09
C LEU A 106 0.85 -23.36 12.94
N LYS A 107 0.97 -24.57 12.34
CA LYS A 107 1.60 -25.71 13.01
C LYS A 107 3.09 -25.47 13.31
N ASP A 108 3.82 -24.87 12.36
CA ASP A 108 5.24 -24.55 12.53
C ASP A 108 5.46 -23.52 13.63
N VAL A 109 4.59 -22.50 13.74
CA VAL A 109 4.73 -21.42 14.72
C VAL A 109 4.23 -21.84 16.11
N TYR A 110 3.07 -22.51 16.18
CA TYR A 110 2.41 -22.82 17.45
C TYR A 110 2.63 -24.26 17.92
N GLY A 111 3.20 -25.14 17.08
CA GLY A 111 3.46 -26.54 17.41
C GLY A 111 2.22 -27.45 17.47
N VAL A 112 1.03 -26.89 17.17
CA VAL A 112 -0.26 -27.59 17.20
C VAL A 112 -1.10 -27.21 15.99
N GLU A 113 -2.03 -28.06 15.62
CA GLU A 113 -3.04 -27.72 14.62
C GLU A 113 -4.12 -26.84 15.27
N LEU A 114 -4.40 -25.70 14.64
CA LEU A 114 -5.38 -24.73 15.11
C LEU A 114 -6.45 -24.57 14.02
N ASP A 115 -7.69 -24.92 14.34
CA ASP A 115 -8.83 -24.94 13.44
C ASP A 115 -9.81 -23.76 13.60
N TYR A 116 -9.56 -22.91 14.60
CA TYR A 116 -10.42 -21.77 14.93
C TYR A 116 -10.01 -20.44 14.27
N PHE A 117 -8.94 -20.44 13.48
CA PHE A 117 -8.56 -19.26 12.71
C PHE A 117 -9.29 -19.25 11.37
N ASP A 118 -9.98 -18.15 11.08
CA ASP A 118 -10.69 -17.88 9.82
C ASP A 118 -9.79 -17.28 8.72
N ALA A 119 -8.48 -17.46 8.86
CA ALA A 119 -7.50 -16.87 7.97
C ALA A 119 -7.55 -17.48 6.57
N VAL A 120 -7.48 -16.60 5.55
CA VAL A 120 -7.47 -16.95 4.13
C VAL A 120 -6.19 -16.47 3.45
N THR A 121 -6.02 -16.78 2.17
CA THR A 121 -4.95 -16.21 1.34
C THR A 121 -5.07 -14.69 1.37
N ALA A 122 -4.03 -14.01 1.83
CA ALA A 122 -4.02 -12.56 1.94
C ALA A 122 -4.00 -11.90 0.55
N LYS A 123 -4.94 -11.01 0.29
CA LYS A 123 -5.10 -10.34 -1.01
C LYS A 123 -5.41 -8.86 -0.85
N PRO A 124 -5.05 -8.04 -1.86
CA PRO A 124 -5.47 -6.65 -1.93
C PRO A 124 -7.00 -6.52 -2.02
N ILE A 125 -7.53 -5.39 -1.60
CA ILE A 125 -9.00 -5.19 -1.54
C ILE A 125 -9.65 -5.16 -2.93
N LYS A 126 -8.90 -4.79 -3.98
CA LYS A 126 -9.37 -4.77 -5.37
C LYS A 126 -9.77 -6.15 -5.93
N GLU A 127 -9.30 -7.23 -5.31
CA GLU A 127 -9.69 -8.60 -5.69
C GLU A 127 -11.14 -8.95 -5.28
N TYR A 128 -11.73 -8.17 -4.38
CA TYR A 128 -13.05 -8.44 -3.83
C TYR A 128 -14.07 -7.36 -4.15
N VAL A 129 -13.65 -6.10 -4.26
CA VAL A 129 -14.54 -4.95 -4.51
C VAL A 129 -13.93 -3.99 -5.52
N LYS A 130 -14.79 -3.20 -6.17
CA LYS A 130 -14.33 -2.09 -6.99
C LYS A 130 -13.68 -1.02 -6.10
N VAL A 131 -12.43 -0.71 -6.37
CA VAL A 131 -11.67 0.41 -5.79
C VAL A 131 -11.73 1.59 -6.76
N ASP A 132 -12.04 2.77 -6.25
CA ASP A 132 -12.19 3.98 -7.07
C ASP A 132 -10.88 4.78 -7.12
N LEU A 133 -10.07 4.73 -6.06
CA LEU A 133 -8.77 5.40 -5.95
C LEU A 133 -7.80 4.58 -5.09
N GLU A 134 -6.51 4.72 -5.36
CA GLU A 134 -5.42 4.16 -4.56
C GLU A 134 -4.51 5.28 -4.05
N ILE A 135 -4.18 5.26 -2.74
CA ILE A 135 -3.16 6.11 -2.12
C ILE A 135 -2.07 5.18 -1.59
N PRO A 136 -0.97 5.00 -2.34
CA PRO A 136 0.07 4.05 -1.99
C PRO A 136 1.02 4.57 -0.92
N GLY A 137 1.61 3.65 -0.18
CA GLY A 137 2.63 3.92 0.84
C GLY A 137 2.61 2.88 1.95
N CYS A 138 3.72 2.75 2.66
CA CYS A 138 3.81 1.97 3.89
C CYS A 138 4.77 2.69 4.85
N PRO A 139 4.21 3.67 5.59
CA PRO A 139 2.86 4.24 5.51
C PRO A 139 2.68 5.23 4.35
N VAL A 140 1.44 5.68 4.13
CA VAL A 140 1.07 6.72 3.15
C VAL A 140 1.75 8.06 3.46
N GLU A 141 1.90 8.90 2.42
CA GLU A 141 2.39 10.27 2.59
C GLU A 141 1.27 11.23 3.00
N LYS A 142 1.49 11.99 4.08
CA LYS A 142 0.52 12.95 4.63
C LYS A 142 0.05 13.95 3.58
N THR A 143 1.00 14.56 2.86
CA THR A 143 0.71 15.58 1.84
C THR A 143 -0.09 15.01 0.67
N GLU A 144 0.20 13.78 0.22
CA GLU A 144 -0.55 13.11 -0.85
C GLU A 144 -1.98 12.79 -0.38
N THR A 145 -2.12 12.25 0.83
CA THR A 145 -3.41 11.94 1.43
C THR A 145 -4.29 13.20 1.53
N LEU A 146 -3.73 14.28 2.05
CA LEU A 146 -4.44 15.55 2.20
C LEU A 146 -4.89 16.11 0.83
N LYS A 147 -4.00 16.12 -0.16
CA LYS A 147 -4.32 16.53 -1.54
C LYS A 147 -5.41 15.66 -2.16
N ALA A 148 -5.33 14.34 -1.98
CA ALA A 148 -6.31 13.41 -2.54
C ALA A 148 -7.70 13.64 -1.93
N ILE A 149 -7.80 13.78 -0.63
CA ILE A 149 -9.06 14.03 0.07
C ILE A 149 -9.63 15.41 -0.32
N THR A 150 -8.79 16.43 -0.38
CA THR A 150 -9.21 17.79 -0.79
C THR A 150 -9.71 17.82 -2.25
N SER A 151 -9.04 17.14 -3.17
CA SER A 151 -9.51 17.03 -4.55
C SER A 151 -10.90 16.40 -4.63
N LEU A 152 -11.13 15.31 -3.91
CA LEU A 152 -12.44 14.65 -3.85
C LEU A 152 -13.53 15.54 -3.27
N LEU A 153 -13.21 16.38 -2.28
CA LEU A 153 -14.15 17.39 -1.75
C LEU A 153 -14.58 18.42 -2.81
N LEU A 154 -13.66 18.76 -3.69
CA LEU A 154 -13.91 19.70 -4.80
C LEU A 154 -14.56 19.01 -6.02
N GLY A 155 -14.77 17.70 -5.97
CA GLY A 155 -15.33 16.92 -7.07
C GLY A 155 -14.32 16.58 -8.18
N ASP A 156 -13.03 16.78 -7.91
CA ASP A 156 -11.94 16.48 -8.82
C ASP A 156 -11.31 15.11 -8.53
N LEU A 157 -10.72 14.47 -9.54
CA LEU A 157 -9.90 13.30 -9.35
C LEU A 157 -8.48 13.72 -8.93
N PRO A 158 -7.93 13.16 -7.85
CA PRO A 158 -6.57 13.47 -7.44
C PRO A 158 -5.55 13.00 -8.47
N ASN A 159 -4.44 13.75 -8.60
CA ASN A 159 -3.34 13.38 -9.46
C ASN A 159 -2.72 12.06 -9.00
N ARG A 160 -2.48 11.16 -9.96
CA ARG A 160 -1.77 9.90 -9.74
C ARG A 160 -0.31 10.05 -10.15
N TYR A 161 0.59 9.53 -9.34
CA TYR A 161 2.00 9.43 -9.69
C TYR A 161 2.21 8.23 -10.62
N THR A 162 2.35 8.47 -11.92
CA THR A 162 2.52 7.44 -12.97
C THR A 162 3.98 7.27 -13.38
N TYR A 163 4.92 7.79 -12.60
CA TYR A 163 6.35 7.76 -12.84
C TYR A 163 7.11 7.22 -11.64
N PRO A 164 8.35 6.74 -11.83
CA PRO A 164 9.14 6.14 -10.75
C PRO A 164 9.76 7.19 -9.82
N VAL A 165 10.13 6.75 -8.60
CA VAL A 165 10.82 7.55 -7.58
C VAL A 165 12.06 8.24 -8.14
N CYS A 166 12.76 7.64 -9.11
CA CYS A 166 13.92 8.24 -9.76
C CYS A 166 13.66 9.61 -10.37
N VAL A 167 12.42 9.90 -10.81
CA VAL A 167 12.05 11.22 -11.34
C VAL A 167 12.14 12.27 -10.24
N GLU A 168 11.55 11.99 -9.08
CA GLU A 168 11.65 12.89 -7.91
C GLU A 168 13.09 13.04 -7.42
N CYS A 169 13.84 11.93 -7.40
CA CYS A 169 15.26 11.94 -7.03
C CYS A 169 16.07 12.88 -7.94
N LYS A 170 15.78 12.88 -9.26
CA LYS A 170 16.44 13.76 -10.23
C LYS A 170 15.99 15.22 -10.12
N ILE A 171 14.69 15.46 -9.91
CA ILE A 171 14.14 16.81 -9.70
C ILE A 171 14.77 17.48 -8.46
N ASN A 172 15.02 16.70 -7.41
CA ASN A 172 15.65 17.17 -6.17
C ASN A 172 17.19 17.17 -6.21
N GLU A 173 17.79 16.81 -7.35
CA GLU A 173 19.25 16.77 -7.56
C GLU A 173 19.99 15.88 -6.54
N TYR A 174 19.33 14.80 -6.05
CA TYR A 174 19.96 13.88 -5.11
C TYR A 174 21.00 13.00 -5.82
N PRO A 175 22.15 12.74 -5.16
CA PRO A 175 23.15 11.78 -5.63
C PRO A 175 22.51 10.40 -5.82
N CYS A 176 22.86 9.72 -6.92
CA CYS A 176 22.31 8.39 -7.18
C CYS A 176 23.01 7.33 -6.31
N VAL A 177 22.28 6.77 -5.36
CA VAL A 177 22.83 5.78 -4.42
C VAL A 177 23.23 4.45 -5.08
N ILE A 178 22.73 4.15 -6.29
CA ILE A 178 23.17 3.00 -7.08
C ILE A 178 24.58 3.26 -7.61
N THR A 179 24.77 4.36 -8.33
CA THR A 179 26.03 4.65 -9.03
C THR A 179 27.14 5.11 -8.09
N GLU A 180 26.80 5.81 -7.02
CA GLU A 180 27.78 6.41 -6.11
C GLU A 180 28.11 5.54 -4.90
N ALA A 181 27.15 4.71 -4.45
CA ALA A 181 27.32 3.89 -3.26
C ALA A 181 27.04 2.39 -3.47
N GLY A 182 26.74 1.94 -4.69
CA GLY A 182 26.48 0.54 -5.01
C GLY A 182 25.26 -0.06 -4.26
N LYS A 183 24.29 0.78 -3.85
CA LYS A 183 23.15 0.32 -3.07
C LYS A 183 22.05 -0.27 -3.96
N PRO A 184 21.29 -1.30 -3.50
CA PRO A 184 20.23 -1.96 -4.26
C PRO A 184 18.93 -1.15 -4.27
N CYS A 185 18.95 0.03 -4.83
CA CYS A 185 17.85 0.97 -4.81
C CYS A 185 16.76 0.57 -5.82
N LEU A 186 15.53 0.32 -5.35
CA LEU A 186 14.37 -0.02 -6.19
C LEU A 186 13.69 1.21 -6.82
N GLY A 187 14.25 2.42 -6.66
CA GLY A 187 13.68 3.67 -7.18
C GLY A 187 13.27 3.65 -8.65
N PRO A 188 13.99 2.99 -9.57
CA PRO A 188 13.64 2.90 -10.99
C PRO A 188 12.29 2.23 -11.29
N ILE A 189 11.80 1.37 -10.40
CA ILE A 189 10.60 0.56 -10.62
C ILE A 189 9.48 0.80 -9.59
N ILE A 190 9.68 1.73 -8.66
CA ILE A 190 8.72 2.03 -7.59
C ILE A 190 8.01 3.35 -7.86
N LYS A 191 6.71 3.37 -7.61
CA LYS A 191 5.79 4.51 -7.78
C LYS A 191 6.24 5.72 -6.94
N ALA A 192 6.38 6.88 -7.59
CA ALA A 192 6.71 8.16 -6.95
C ALA A 192 5.61 8.65 -5.98
N GLY A 193 5.81 9.83 -5.38
CA GLY A 193 4.88 10.50 -4.46
C GLY A 193 5.42 10.66 -3.03
N CYS A 194 6.63 10.13 -2.75
CA CYS A 194 7.30 10.28 -1.45
C CYS A 194 8.42 11.34 -1.46
N ASN A 195 8.51 12.11 -2.56
CA ASN A 195 9.59 13.08 -2.78
C ASN A 195 11.00 12.48 -2.65
N ALA A 196 11.16 11.21 -3.07
CA ALA A 196 12.41 10.45 -3.01
C ALA A 196 13.11 10.52 -1.65
N ARG A 197 12.36 10.51 -0.54
CA ARG A 197 12.86 10.71 0.84
C ARG A 197 14.07 9.83 1.16
N CYS A 198 14.01 8.52 0.87
CA CYS A 198 15.10 7.61 1.18
C CYS A 198 16.39 7.97 0.42
N PRO A 199 16.38 8.13 -0.93
CA PRO A 199 17.56 8.58 -1.66
C PRO A 199 18.08 9.93 -1.20
N GLY A 200 17.20 10.87 -0.85
CA GLY A 200 17.58 12.19 -0.31
C GLY A 200 18.36 12.13 1.00
N LEU A 201 18.20 11.04 1.76
CA LEU A 201 18.96 10.75 2.98
C LEU A 201 20.16 9.81 2.72
N GLY A 202 20.49 9.54 1.45
CA GLY A 202 21.55 8.61 1.08
C GLY A 202 21.21 7.14 1.30
N LEU A 203 19.91 6.81 1.48
CA LEU A 203 19.42 5.45 1.63
C LEU A 203 18.83 4.95 0.32
N ASP A 204 18.85 3.64 0.10
CA ASP A 204 18.19 3.02 -1.05
C ASP A 204 16.66 3.02 -0.91
N CYS A 205 15.96 3.10 -2.03
CA CYS A 205 14.51 2.90 -2.06
C CYS A 205 14.19 1.43 -1.81
N ILE A 206 13.35 1.16 -0.82
CA ILE A 206 12.96 -0.20 -0.41
C ILE A 206 11.63 -0.66 -1.01
N GLY A 207 10.96 0.18 -1.82
CA GLY A 207 9.76 -0.21 -2.54
C GLY A 207 8.44 0.00 -1.82
N CYS A 208 8.39 0.77 -0.75
CA CYS A 208 7.21 0.89 0.14
C CYS A 208 5.93 1.45 -0.52
N ARG A 209 6.01 1.96 -1.77
CA ARG A 209 4.85 2.46 -2.52
C ARG A 209 4.36 1.51 -3.61
N GLY A 210 4.97 0.32 -3.70
CA GLY A 210 4.63 -0.65 -4.72
C GLY A 210 5.16 -0.29 -6.12
N PRO A 211 4.98 -1.20 -7.09
CA PRO A 211 5.53 -1.08 -8.43
C PRO A 211 4.85 0.05 -9.23
N VAL A 212 5.64 0.76 -10.04
CA VAL A 212 5.10 1.74 -10.99
C VAL A 212 4.56 1.02 -12.22
N GLU A 213 3.34 1.37 -12.64
CA GLU A 213 2.68 0.74 -13.78
C GLU A 213 3.16 1.33 -15.11
N GLY A 214 3.37 0.45 -16.10
CA GLY A 214 3.55 0.82 -17.51
C GLY A 214 4.91 1.42 -17.90
N VAL A 215 5.66 2.02 -16.98
CA VAL A 215 6.92 2.73 -17.28
C VAL A 215 8.16 2.13 -16.58
N GLY A 216 7.96 1.25 -15.61
CA GLY A 216 9.06 0.58 -14.90
C GLY A 216 9.70 -0.51 -15.77
N ASN A 217 11.02 -0.45 -15.93
CA ASN A 217 11.76 -1.53 -16.60
C ASN A 217 12.29 -2.52 -15.55
N PHE A 218 11.41 -3.43 -15.14
CA PHE A 218 11.71 -4.42 -14.10
C PHE A 218 12.82 -5.38 -14.50
N ALA A 219 12.85 -5.81 -15.77
CA ALA A 219 13.89 -6.72 -16.27
C ALA A 219 15.28 -6.07 -16.23
N ALA A 220 15.38 -4.78 -16.60
CA ALA A 220 16.63 -4.04 -16.53
C ALA A 220 17.08 -3.81 -15.08
N GLU A 221 16.15 -3.48 -14.19
CA GLU A 221 16.43 -3.31 -12.75
C GLU A 221 16.91 -4.62 -12.13
N TYR A 222 16.21 -5.71 -12.40
CA TYR A 222 16.59 -7.05 -11.92
C TYR A 222 17.99 -7.45 -12.39
N LYS A 223 18.28 -7.25 -13.68
CA LYS A 223 19.60 -7.52 -14.25
C LYS A 223 20.68 -6.65 -13.60
N MET A 224 20.44 -5.36 -13.45
CA MET A 224 21.37 -4.42 -12.83
C MET A 224 21.71 -4.84 -11.38
N LEU A 225 20.73 -5.26 -10.61
CA LEU A 225 20.94 -5.73 -9.24
C LEU A 225 21.75 -7.05 -9.20
N LEU A 226 21.49 -8.00 -10.12
CA LEU A 226 22.31 -9.21 -10.26
C LEU A 226 23.76 -8.88 -10.63
N ASP A 227 23.97 -8.00 -11.60
CA ASP A 227 25.30 -7.54 -12.04
C ASP A 227 26.05 -6.80 -10.92
N SER A 228 25.33 -6.22 -9.98
CA SER A 228 25.86 -5.58 -8.77
C SER A 228 26.15 -6.56 -7.62
N GLY A 229 25.94 -7.87 -7.83
CA GLY A 229 26.31 -8.93 -6.89
C GLY A 229 25.22 -9.32 -5.89
N TYR A 230 23.99 -8.81 -6.04
CA TYR A 230 22.85 -9.25 -5.21
C TYR A 230 22.33 -10.60 -5.69
N SER A 231 21.96 -11.49 -4.77
CA SER A 231 21.39 -12.78 -5.13
C SER A 231 19.94 -12.62 -5.65
N LYS A 232 19.50 -13.57 -6.47
CA LYS A 232 18.09 -13.62 -6.92
C LYS A 232 17.10 -13.61 -5.75
N GLU A 233 17.46 -14.34 -4.69
CA GLU A 233 16.61 -14.45 -3.49
C GLU A 233 16.50 -13.11 -2.76
N ASP A 234 17.60 -12.39 -2.56
CA ASP A 234 17.60 -11.06 -1.92
C ASP A 234 16.75 -10.07 -2.70
N ILE A 235 16.87 -10.07 -4.04
CA ILE A 235 16.09 -9.18 -4.90
C ILE A 235 14.59 -9.49 -4.79
N ILE A 236 14.21 -10.77 -4.87
CA ILE A 236 12.83 -11.21 -4.76
C ILE A 236 12.25 -10.87 -3.39
N ASN A 237 12.97 -11.14 -2.31
CA ASN A 237 12.52 -10.85 -0.95
C ASN A 237 12.33 -9.35 -0.73
N ARG A 238 13.23 -8.53 -1.26
CA ARG A 238 13.14 -7.07 -1.21
C ARG A 238 11.90 -6.54 -1.94
N LEU A 239 11.61 -7.06 -3.12
CA LEU A 239 10.42 -6.71 -3.90
C LEU A 239 9.12 -7.17 -3.22
N LYS A 240 9.09 -8.38 -2.69
CA LYS A 240 7.92 -8.96 -2.00
C LYS A 240 7.52 -8.20 -0.73
N LEU A 241 8.47 -7.55 -0.05
CA LEU A 241 8.23 -6.92 1.24
C LEU A 241 7.03 -5.96 1.25
N PHE A 242 6.87 -5.19 0.18
CA PHE A 242 5.78 -4.22 0.06
C PHE A 242 4.81 -4.50 -1.08
N SER A 243 5.15 -5.42 -1.99
CA SER A 243 4.31 -5.76 -3.15
C SER A 243 3.68 -7.15 -3.05
N GLY A 244 3.85 -7.84 -1.91
CA GLY A 244 3.24 -9.13 -1.63
C GLY A 244 3.61 -10.20 -2.65
N GLU A 245 2.65 -10.62 -3.47
CA GLU A 245 2.87 -11.54 -4.56
C GLU A 245 3.40 -10.81 -5.80
N ILE A 246 4.69 -10.98 -6.07
CA ILE A 246 5.27 -10.53 -7.33
C ILE A 246 5.05 -11.63 -8.37
N SER A 247 4.38 -11.30 -9.48
CA SER A 247 4.25 -12.21 -10.59
C SER A 247 5.61 -12.47 -11.25
N SER A 248 5.80 -13.66 -11.79
CA SER A 248 7.01 -14.02 -12.57
C SER A 248 7.24 -13.07 -13.75
N ASP A 249 6.20 -12.40 -14.22
CA ASP A 249 6.25 -11.44 -15.32
C ASP A 249 7.10 -10.21 -14.99
N PHE A 250 7.18 -9.80 -13.72
CA PHE A 250 8.06 -8.72 -13.26
C PHE A 250 9.55 -9.07 -13.41
N LEU A 251 9.89 -10.35 -13.38
CA LEU A 251 11.27 -10.81 -13.45
C LEU A 251 11.76 -11.08 -14.89
N GLY A 252 10.98 -10.67 -15.90
CA GLY A 252 11.32 -10.87 -17.30
C GLY A 252 11.27 -12.34 -17.77
N GLY A 253 10.60 -13.18 -16.98
CA GLY A 253 10.50 -14.60 -17.25
C GLY A 253 9.22 -14.99 -17.98
N LYS A 254 9.12 -14.73 -19.29
CA LYS A 254 8.60 -15.80 -20.14
C LYS A 254 9.72 -16.81 -20.22
N SER A 255 9.69 -17.83 -19.37
CA SER A 255 10.40 -19.06 -19.65
C SER A 255 9.81 -19.64 -20.94
N ASN A 256 10.42 -19.33 -22.05
CA ASN A 256 10.32 -20.19 -23.22
C ASN A 256 11.07 -21.48 -22.83
N GLU A 257 10.33 -22.48 -22.41
CA GLU A 257 10.59 -23.90 -22.64
C GLU A 257 9.45 -24.46 -23.46
#